data_cd2746096c357a6742a1debab28c790c
#
_entry.id   cd2746096c357a6742a1debab28c790c
#
_cell.length_a   1.000
_cell.length_b   1.000
_cell.length_c   1.000
_cell.angle_alpha   90.00
_cell.angle_beta   90.00
_cell.angle_gamma   90.00
#
_symmetry.space_group_name_H-M   'P 1'
#
loop_
_entity.id
_entity.type
_entity.pdbx_description
1 polymer ?
#
loop_
_entity_poly.entity_id
_entity_poly.type
_entity_poly.pdbx_seq_one_letter_code
_entity_poly.pdbx_strand_id
1 'polypeptide(L)'
;MRRFILLGLLTAIAFPAWAAKRVTVAQLEQVLTTISAAHKPDAEIARQIASMKLSERLTEATLGRLNAHLDAGSQAALALQLLADQSAFLDPPASELPATAVPDDATQQRMLEATRSYVARTLPRLPNFLATRSINRYDDSPQELKKGAWPVRLGLHLVDTSSREISVRDERDSLPSAVWQEQSGLISKGEFGSTLGMILADTGKGKVTWSHWEQIAGDPAAVFQYSVPRSASNYEVIGYQQQAAEEYANLRGGQGVAGIGSQLSSASSKILPTITRPGYHGSLWLDPATGTILRITIEAEAKESSPFQRAAILVQYGPVQIGDSTFICPVRSLALYEATTPAKANLSDAPTEWLNMTRFTGYHRFASTIKILTGKPVPE
;
A
#
# COMPACT_ATOMS: atom_id res chain seq x y z
N MET A 1 25.81 16.15 62.25
CA MET A 1 24.65 15.89 61.39
C MET A 1 24.92 16.56 60.03
N ARG A 2 25.40 15.81 59.03
CA ARG A 2 25.64 16.28 57.65
C ARG A 2 24.54 15.75 56.77
N ARG A 3 23.68 16.64 56.25
CA ARG A 3 22.64 16.32 55.26
C ARG A 3 23.28 16.36 53.89
N PHE A 4 23.40 15.21 53.21
CA PHE A 4 23.73 15.11 51.77
C PHE A 4 22.44 15.34 50.99
N ILE A 5 22.40 16.44 50.23
CA ILE A 5 21.39 16.69 49.20
C ILE A 5 21.91 16.05 47.92
N LEU A 6 21.28 14.96 47.48
CA LEU A 6 21.51 14.34 46.16
C LEU A 6 20.71 15.15 45.10
N LEU A 7 21.44 15.98 44.37
CA LEU A 7 20.88 16.71 43.22
C LEU A 7 20.88 15.73 42.02
N GLY A 8 19.72 15.15 41.73
CA GLY A 8 19.54 14.33 40.51
C GLY A 8 19.59 15.20 39.27
N LEU A 9 20.63 15.04 38.49
CA LEU A 9 20.82 15.69 37.19
C LEU A 9 19.87 15.03 36.18
N LEU A 10 18.71 15.65 35.93
CA LEU A 10 17.81 15.26 34.84
C LEU A 10 18.42 15.78 33.55
N THR A 11 19.21 14.97 32.85
CA THR A 11 19.65 15.24 31.48
C THR A 11 18.44 15.11 30.57
N ALA A 12 17.79 16.22 30.25
CA ALA A 12 16.83 16.32 29.14
C ALA A 12 17.60 16.11 27.83
N ILE A 13 17.56 14.89 27.31
CA ILE A 13 18.01 14.61 25.93
C ILE A 13 17.00 15.27 25.00
N ALA A 14 17.35 16.44 24.48
CA ALA A 14 16.63 17.08 23.40
C ALA A 14 16.83 16.25 22.12
N PHE A 15 15.88 15.39 21.80
CA PHE A 15 15.83 14.71 20.52
C PHE A 15 15.45 15.71 19.43
N PRO A 16 16.12 15.69 18.24
CA PRO A 16 15.68 16.45 17.10
C PRO A 16 14.27 15.98 16.72
N ALA A 17 13.32 16.90 16.66
CA ALA A 17 11.88 16.68 16.63
C ALA A 17 11.31 16.15 15.28
N TRP A 18 12.10 15.48 14.42
CA TRP A 18 11.71 15.22 13.03
C TRP A 18 11.87 13.79 12.51
N ALA A 19 12.42 12.88 13.26
CA ALA A 19 12.51 11.48 12.84
C ALA A 19 11.49 10.64 13.61
N ALA A 20 10.51 10.05 12.94
CA ALA A 20 9.63 9.06 13.53
C ALA A 20 10.48 7.96 14.22
N LYS A 21 10.19 7.65 15.46
CA LYS A 21 10.92 6.65 16.24
C LYS A 21 10.75 5.27 15.60
N ARG A 22 11.83 4.70 15.06
CA ARG A 22 11.83 3.32 14.59
C ARG A 22 11.86 2.37 15.78
N VAL A 23 10.89 1.44 15.82
CA VAL A 23 10.74 0.46 16.91
C VAL A 23 10.55 -0.93 16.34
N THR A 24 10.96 -1.96 17.09
CA THR A 24 10.64 -3.35 16.76
C THR A 24 9.21 -3.69 17.18
N VAL A 25 8.65 -4.79 16.68
CA VAL A 25 7.34 -5.29 17.10
C VAL A 25 7.31 -5.56 18.60
N ALA A 26 8.37 -6.16 19.17
CA ALA A 26 8.49 -6.38 20.61
C ALA A 26 8.47 -5.08 21.43
N GLN A 27 9.12 -4.01 20.95
CA GLN A 27 9.06 -2.70 21.58
C GLN A 27 7.67 -2.07 21.49
N LEU A 28 6.98 -2.23 20.36
CA LEU A 28 5.58 -1.80 20.22
C LEU A 28 4.68 -2.50 21.24
N GLU A 29 4.79 -3.82 21.40
CA GLU A 29 4.04 -4.61 22.40
C GLU A 29 4.27 -4.08 23.81
N GLN A 30 5.53 -3.81 24.16
CA GLN A 30 5.89 -3.26 25.48
C GLN A 30 5.28 -1.88 25.71
N VAL A 31 5.32 -1.01 24.69
CA VAL A 31 4.73 0.33 24.77
C VAL A 31 3.22 0.23 24.94
N LEU A 32 2.52 -0.59 24.16
CA LEU A 32 1.07 -0.78 24.27
C LEU A 32 0.67 -1.34 25.64
N THR A 33 1.40 -2.31 26.17
CA THR A 33 1.17 -2.85 27.51
C THR A 33 1.29 -1.76 28.58
N THR A 34 2.33 -0.91 28.49
CA THR A 34 2.57 0.18 29.44
C THR A 34 1.45 1.24 29.39
N ILE A 35 1.02 1.61 28.17
CA ILE A 35 -0.02 2.62 27.95
C ILE A 35 -1.39 2.12 28.43
N SER A 36 -1.73 0.86 28.15
CA SER A 36 -2.96 0.23 28.61
C SER A 36 -3.02 0.16 30.15
N ALA A 37 -1.91 -0.19 30.80
CA ALA A 37 -1.82 -0.16 32.27
C ALA A 37 -1.99 1.24 32.87
N ALA A 38 -1.62 2.28 32.14
CA ALA A 38 -1.77 3.68 32.54
C ALA A 38 -3.17 4.26 32.28
N HIS A 39 -4.11 3.48 31.72
CA HIS A 39 -5.49 3.89 31.37
C HIS A 39 -5.56 5.20 30.58
N LYS A 40 -4.67 5.37 29.61
CA LYS A 40 -4.64 6.57 28.77
C LYS A 40 -5.86 6.67 27.85
N PRO A 41 -6.31 7.91 27.53
CA PRO A 41 -7.39 8.11 26.54
C PRO A 41 -7.03 7.53 25.18
N ASP A 42 -8.02 6.96 24.47
CA ASP A 42 -7.87 6.35 23.12
C ASP A 42 -7.14 7.27 22.12
N ALA A 43 -7.50 8.55 22.07
CA ALA A 43 -6.84 9.52 21.19
C ALA A 43 -5.34 9.76 21.53
N GLU A 44 -4.93 9.55 22.77
CA GLU A 44 -3.52 9.66 23.16
C GLU A 44 -2.75 8.40 22.74
N ILE A 45 -3.37 7.21 22.92
CA ILE A 45 -2.83 5.93 22.45
C ILE A 45 -2.65 5.99 20.92
N ALA A 46 -3.67 6.42 20.20
CA ALA A 46 -3.63 6.57 18.75
C ALA A 46 -2.48 7.47 18.27
N ARG A 47 -2.31 8.64 18.91
CA ARG A 47 -1.21 9.57 18.58
C ARG A 47 0.17 8.97 18.83
N GLN A 48 0.32 8.21 19.90
CA GLN A 48 1.60 7.55 20.22
C GLN A 48 1.91 6.46 19.18
N ILE A 49 0.94 5.64 18.79
CA ILE A 49 1.09 4.65 17.72
C ILE A 49 1.44 5.34 16.38
N ALA A 50 0.71 6.38 16.01
CA ALA A 50 0.91 7.10 14.75
C ALA A 50 2.28 7.81 14.65
N SER A 51 2.94 8.06 15.78
CA SER A 51 4.30 8.65 15.82
C SER A 51 5.43 7.63 15.62
N MET A 52 5.12 6.34 15.48
CA MET A 52 6.10 5.27 15.35
C MET A 52 6.23 4.82 13.91
N LYS A 53 7.41 4.31 13.52
CA LYS A 53 7.63 3.50 12.33
C LYS A 53 8.25 2.17 12.77
N LEU A 54 7.79 1.06 12.21
CA LEU A 54 8.34 -0.25 12.53
C LEU A 54 9.64 -0.51 11.73
N SER A 55 10.55 -1.28 12.34
CA SER A 55 11.75 -1.80 11.67
C SER A 55 11.55 -3.20 11.10
N GLU A 56 10.42 -3.85 11.41
CA GLU A 56 10.00 -5.17 10.98
C GLU A 56 8.48 -5.20 10.79
N ARG A 57 7.97 -6.15 10.05
CA ARG A 57 6.54 -6.24 9.74
C ARG A 57 5.73 -6.64 10.97
N LEU A 58 4.65 -5.93 11.22
CA LEU A 58 3.62 -6.35 12.16
C LEU A 58 2.76 -7.41 11.47
N THR A 59 2.92 -8.67 11.84
CA THR A 59 2.18 -9.78 11.23
C THR A 59 0.70 -9.77 11.61
N GLU A 60 -0.13 -10.43 10.80
CA GLU A 60 -1.57 -10.52 11.07
C GLU A 60 -1.87 -11.20 12.42
N ALA A 61 -1.07 -12.20 12.81
CA ALA A 61 -1.20 -12.88 14.09
C ALA A 61 -0.93 -11.93 15.27
N THR A 62 0.16 -11.18 15.21
CA THR A 62 0.52 -10.21 16.26
C THR A 62 -0.42 -9.01 16.26
N LEU A 63 -0.82 -8.50 15.09
CA LEU A 63 -1.85 -7.45 14.98
C LEU A 63 -3.16 -7.89 15.64
N GLY A 64 -3.61 -9.13 15.39
CA GLY A 64 -4.82 -9.70 16.01
C GLY A 64 -4.71 -9.76 17.54
N ARG A 65 -3.56 -10.21 18.08
CA ARG A 65 -3.30 -10.24 19.52
C ARG A 65 -3.34 -8.83 20.16
N LEU A 66 -2.71 -7.85 19.48
CA LEU A 66 -2.68 -6.47 19.99
C LEU A 66 -4.05 -5.79 19.90
N ASN A 67 -4.79 -6.00 18.81
CA ASN A 67 -6.15 -5.48 18.67
C ASN A 67 -7.13 -6.04 19.71
N ALA A 68 -6.91 -7.25 20.23
CA ALA A 68 -7.76 -7.84 21.25
C ALA A 68 -7.73 -7.05 22.60
N HIS A 69 -6.74 -6.18 22.77
CA HIS A 69 -6.60 -5.29 23.94
C HIS A 69 -7.10 -3.86 23.69
N LEU A 70 -7.61 -3.57 22.49
CA LEU A 70 -8.15 -2.26 22.10
C LEU A 70 -9.64 -2.38 21.81
N ASP A 71 -10.38 -1.29 22.03
CA ASP A 71 -11.79 -1.26 21.66
C ASP A 71 -11.95 -1.32 20.14
N ALA A 72 -12.86 -2.18 19.68
CA ALA A 72 -13.12 -2.33 18.24
C ALA A 72 -13.61 -1.02 17.63
N GLY A 73 -12.93 -0.58 16.57
CA GLY A 73 -13.25 0.68 15.87
C GLY A 73 -12.73 1.94 16.58
N SER A 74 -11.93 1.81 17.64
CA SER A 74 -11.27 2.95 18.30
C SER A 74 -10.22 3.60 17.39
N GLN A 75 -9.80 4.82 17.72
CA GLN A 75 -8.73 5.52 17.03
C GLN A 75 -7.39 4.79 17.18
N ALA A 76 -7.14 4.17 18.34
CA ALA A 76 -5.96 3.37 18.61
C ALA A 76 -5.92 2.12 17.73
N ALA A 77 -7.05 1.41 17.57
CA ALA A 77 -7.15 0.25 16.68
C ALA A 77 -6.90 0.64 15.20
N LEU A 78 -7.44 1.78 14.75
CA LEU A 78 -7.16 2.30 13.42
C LEU A 78 -5.67 2.67 13.24
N ALA A 79 -5.08 3.37 14.21
CA ALA A 79 -3.66 3.74 14.17
C ALA A 79 -2.76 2.50 14.12
N LEU A 80 -3.10 1.45 14.89
CA LEU A 80 -2.38 0.18 14.87
C LEU A 80 -2.50 -0.53 13.52
N GLN A 81 -3.70 -0.51 12.90
CA GLN A 81 -3.90 -1.05 11.55
C GLN A 81 -3.06 -0.29 10.52
N LEU A 82 -3.04 1.05 10.57
CA LEU A 82 -2.23 1.87 9.66
C LEU A 82 -0.73 1.60 9.83
N LEU A 83 -0.26 1.43 11.07
CA LEU A 83 1.14 1.07 11.37
C LEU A 83 1.48 -0.32 10.81
N ALA A 84 0.56 -1.30 10.93
CA ALA A 84 0.71 -2.62 10.31
C ALA A 84 0.81 -2.52 8.79
N ASP A 85 -0.04 -1.70 8.17
CA ASP A 85 -0.06 -1.52 6.71
C ASP A 85 1.19 -0.81 6.18
N GLN A 86 1.72 0.17 6.88
CA GLN A 86 3.01 0.79 6.56
C GLN A 86 4.17 -0.21 6.64
N SER A 87 4.11 -1.15 7.60
CA SER A 87 5.14 -2.17 7.79
C SER A 87 5.00 -3.40 6.89
N ALA A 88 3.92 -3.51 6.12
CA ALA A 88 3.56 -4.72 5.37
C ALA A 88 4.60 -5.17 4.33
N PHE A 89 5.52 -4.28 3.96
CA PHE A 89 6.61 -4.52 3.01
C PHE A 89 7.94 -4.92 3.68
N LEU A 90 7.98 -4.98 5.02
CA LEU A 90 9.16 -5.37 5.79
C LEU A 90 9.15 -6.88 6.05
N ASP A 91 10.31 -7.43 6.40
CA ASP A 91 10.40 -8.80 6.86
C ASP A 91 9.74 -8.96 8.25
N PRO A 92 9.11 -10.11 8.54
CA PRO A 92 8.54 -10.37 9.86
C PRO A 92 9.63 -10.55 10.92
N PRO A 93 9.30 -10.41 12.22
CA PRO A 93 10.22 -10.75 13.29
C PRO A 93 10.73 -12.19 13.14
N ALA A 94 12.04 -12.41 13.32
CA ALA A 94 12.63 -13.74 13.20
C ALA A 94 12.01 -14.76 14.20
N SER A 95 11.51 -14.27 15.33
CA SER A 95 10.81 -15.10 16.34
C SER A 95 9.44 -15.61 15.90
N GLU A 96 8.85 -15.01 14.87
CA GLU A 96 7.55 -15.42 14.32
C GLU A 96 7.67 -16.35 13.10
N LEU A 97 8.90 -16.58 12.62
CA LEU A 97 9.13 -17.48 11.51
C LEU A 97 9.07 -18.95 11.99
N PRO A 98 8.36 -19.83 11.24
CA PRO A 98 8.37 -21.26 11.53
C PRO A 98 9.78 -21.86 11.46
N ALA A 99 10.15 -22.67 12.45
CA ALA A 99 11.41 -23.41 12.50
C ALA A 99 11.46 -24.61 11.52
N THR A 100 10.79 -24.50 10.39
CA THR A 100 10.71 -25.53 9.35
C THR A 100 11.98 -25.51 8.51
N ALA A 101 12.53 -26.69 8.20
CA ALA A 101 13.73 -26.81 7.38
C ALA A 101 13.55 -26.18 5.99
N VAL A 102 14.64 -25.59 5.50
CA VAL A 102 14.69 -25.05 4.12
C VAL A 102 14.50 -26.22 3.15
N PRO A 103 13.57 -26.13 2.18
CA PRO A 103 13.38 -27.16 1.18
C PRO A 103 14.59 -27.26 0.25
N ASP A 104 14.87 -28.43 -0.26
CA ASP A 104 15.92 -28.63 -1.26
C ASP A 104 15.59 -27.90 -2.58
N ASP A 105 16.59 -27.69 -3.42
CA ASP A 105 16.45 -26.98 -4.69
C ASP A 105 15.41 -27.60 -5.62
N ALA A 106 15.31 -28.95 -5.64
CA ALA A 106 14.33 -29.65 -6.45
C ALA A 106 12.90 -29.39 -5.97
N THR A 107 12.70 -29.32 -4.67
CA THR A 107 11.42 -28.96 -4.06
C THR A 107 11.05 -27.50 -4.31
N GLN A 108 12.01 -26.58 -4.16
CA GLN A 108 11.81 -25.16 -4.49
C GLN A 108 11.40 -24.98 -5.97
N GLN A 109 12.08 -25.68 -6.89
CA GLN A 109 11.77 -25.63 -8.31
C GLN A 109 10.38 -26.20 -8.62
N ARG A 110 9.97 -27.29 -7.98
CA ARG A 110 8.61 -27.83 -8.13
C ARG A 110 7.54 -26.85 -7.68
N MET A 111 7.74 -26.14 -6.56
CA MET A 111 6.81 -25.12 -6.08
C MET A 111 6.67 -23.97 -7.10
N LEU A 112 7.77 -23.47 -7.62
CA LEU A 112 7.76 -22.39 -8.63
C LEU A 112 7.11 -22.84 -9.95
N GLU A 113 7.33 -24.09 -10.39
CA GLU A 113 6.69 -24.66 -11.57
C GLU A 113 5.19 -24.87 -11.36
N ALA A 114 4.79 -25.34 -10.17
CA ALA A 114 3.39 -25.44 -9.79
C ALA A 114 2.70 -24.06 -9.84
N THR A 115 3.38 -23.00 -9.39
CA THR A 115 2.88 -21.62 -9.43
C THR A 115 2.71 -21.13 -10.86
N ARG A 116 3.70 -21.30 -11.72
CA ARG A 116 3.59 -20.95 -13.15
C ARG A 116 2.42 -21.68 -13.81
N SER A 117 2.31 -22.96 -13.55
CA SER A 117 1.23 -23.81 -14.07
C SER A 117 -0.14 -23.41 -13.52
N TYR A 118 -0.22 -23.03 -12.24
CA TYR A 118 -1.44 -22.52 -11.62
C TYR A 118 -1.89 -21.22 -12.29
N VAL A 119 -1.02 -20.24 -12.41
CA VAL A 119 -1.35 -18.94 -13.03
C VAL A 119 -1.75 -19.11 -14.50
N ALA A 120 -0.97 -19.88 -15.28
CA ALA A 120 -1.26 -20.13 -16.69
C ALA A 120 -2.63 -20.81 -16.91
N ARG A 121 -3.07 -21.66 -15.99
CA ARG A 121 -4.38 -22.34 -16.08
C ARG A 121 -5.52 -21.50 -15.53
N THR A 122 -5.29 -20.70 -14.49
CA THR A 122 -6.35 -20.02 -13.74
C THR A 122 -6.74 -18.69 -14.35
N LEU A 123 -5.77 -17.84 -14.73
CA LEU A 123 -6.08 -16.51 -15.25
C LEU A 123 -6.98 -16.53 -16.50
N PRO A 124 -6.75 -17.40 -17.52
CA PRO A 124 -7.62 -17.45 -18.70
C PRO A 124 -9.02 -17.99 -18.41
N ARG A 125 -9.19 -18.69 -17.28
CA ARG A 125 -10.45 -19.35 -16.89
C ARG A 125 -11.28 -18.52 -15.92
N LEU A 126 -10.78 -17.38 -15.45
CA LEU A 126 -11.56 -16.49 -14.63
C LEU A 126 -12.83 -16.06 -15.37
N PRO A 127 -14.01 -16.25 -14.78
CA PRO A 127 -15.26 -15.85 -15.43
C PRO A 127 -15.33 -14.32 -15.53
N ASN A 128 -16.22 -13.85 -16.39
CA ASN A 128 -16.59 -12.43 -16.39
C ASN A 128 -17.35 -12.14 -15.10
N PHE A 129 -16.79 -11.30 -14.25
CA PHE A 129 -17.40 -10.92 -12.97
C PHE A 129 -17.23 -9.43 -12.67
N LEU A 130 -18.05 -8.94 -11.79
CA LEU A 130 -17.97 -7.62 -11.19
C LEU A 130 -17.51 -7.77 -9.74
N ALA A 131 -16.82 -6.77 -9.25
CA ALA A 131 -16.43 -6.65 -7.85
C ALA A 131 -16.55 -5.20 -7.39
N THR A 132 -16.87 -4.99 -6.13
CA THR A 132 -16.81 -3.66 -5.50
C THR A 132 -15.40 -3.39 -5.05
N ARG A 133 -14.78 -2.34 -5.57
CA ARG A 133 -13.48 -1.81 -5.17
C ARG A 133 -13.68 -0.60 -4.28
N SER A 134 -13.32 -0.72 -3.01
CA SER A 134 -13.35 0.37 -2.03
C SER A 134 -11.95 0.78 -1.67
N ILE A 135 -11.63 2.06 -1.75
CA ILE A 135 -10.29 2.62 -1.49
C ILE A 135 -10.39 3.67 -0.41
N ASN A 136 -9.60 3.52 0.66
CA ASN A 136 -9.30 4.56 1.63
C ASN A 136 -7.91 5.10 1.36
N ARG A 137 -7.76 6.42 1.26
CA ARG A 137 -6.51 7.10 1.00
C ARG A 137 -6.07 7.86 2.22
N TYR A 138 -4.82 7.66 2.60
CA TYR A 138 -4.18 8.32 3.72
C TYR A 138 -2.93 9.03 3.25
N ASP A 139 -2.61 10.16 3.86
CA ASP A 139 -1.29 10.78 3.76
C ASP A 139 -0.81 11.29 5.12
N ASP A 140 0.49 11.59 5.22
CA ASP A 140 1.11 12.15 6.42
C ASP A 140 1.46 13.63 6.26
N SER A 141 0.79 14.34 5.35
CA SER A 141 1.02 15.77 5.14
C SER A 141 0.80 16.57 6.43
N PRO A 142 1.57 17.65 6.66
CA PRO A 142 1.37 18.49 7.83
C PRO A 142 -0.02 19.12 7.87
N GLN A 143 -0.65 19.12 9.06
CA GLN A 143 -1.99 19.65 9.31
C GLN A 143 -1.96 20.83 10.27
N GLU A 144 -2.79 21.84 10.01
CA GLU A 144 -3.08 22.90 10.97
C GLU A 144 -4.09 22.39 12.02
N LEU A 145 -3.65 22.22 13.26
CA LEU A 145 -4.55 21.79 14.35
C LEU A 145 -5.52 22.90 14.79
N LYS A 146 -5.15 24.15 14.56
CA LYS A 146 -5.97 25.34 14.80
C LYS A 146 -5.68 26.34 13.70
N LYS A 147 -6.68 27.10 13.28
CA LYS A 147 -6.54 28.15 12.25
C LYS A 147 -5.40 29.11 12.60
N GLY A 148 -4.43 29.22 11.69
CA GLY A 148 -3.24 30.06 11.88
C GLY A 148 -2.12 29.45 12.72
N ALA A 149 -2.25 28.19 13.17
CA ALA A 149 -1.16 27.50 13.81
C ALA A 149 -0.17 26.94 12.76
N TRP A 150 1.09 26.79 13.15
CA TRP A 150 2.05 26.12 12.29
C TRP A 150 1.60 24.66 12.05
N PRO A 151 1.59 24.20 10.78
CA PRO A 151 1.24 22.84 10.45
C PRO A 151 2.20 21.83 11.10
N VAL A 152 1.65 20.75 11.65
CA VAL A 152 2.40 19.67 12.29
C VAL A 152 2.10 18.34 11.62
N ARG A 153 3.11 17.48 11.51
CA ARG A 153 2.96 16.12 10.99
C ARG A 153 2.60 15.18 12.14
N LEU A 154 1.44 14.54 12.04
CA LEU A 154 0.88 13.68 13.11
C LEU A 154 0.81 12.19 12.71
N GLY A 155 1.40 11.82 11.58
CA GLY A 155 1.27 10.50 10.97
C GLY A 155 0.15 10.47 9.93
N LEU A 156 -0.17 9.27 9.46
CA LEU A 156 -1.19 9.07 8.42
C LEU A 156 -2.59 9.48 8.88
N HIS A 157 -3.28 10.25 8.06
CA HIS A 157 -4.68 10.62 8.27
C HIS A 157 -5.49 10.37 6.98
N LEU A 158 -6.77 10.09 7.14
CA LEU A 158 -7.68 9.84 6.03
C LEU A 158 -7.89 11.12 5.22
N VAL A 159 -7.62 11.05 3.92
CA VAL A 159 -7.78 12.17 2.97
C VAL A 159 -9.03 11.99 2.12
N ASP A 160 -9.28 10.75 1.65
CA ASP A 160 -10.36 10.46 0.73
C ASP A 160 -10.81 9.00 0.83
N THR A 161 -12.07 8.77 0.47
CA THR A 161 -12.68 7.45 0.38
C THR A 161 -13.47 7.35 -0.91
N SER A 162 -13.28 6.27 -1.65
CA SER A 162 -14.07 5.98 -2.84
C SER A 162 -14.49 4.51 -2.89
N SER A 163 -15.68 4.25 -3.45
CA SER A 163 -16.16 2.91 -3.67
C SER A 163 -16.88 2.83 -5.02
N ARG A 164 -16.57 1.80 -5.81
CA ARG A 164 -17.19 1.60 -7.13
C ARG A 164 -17.18 0.15 -7.52
N GLU A 165 -18.10 -0.21 -8.40
CA GLU A 165 -18.10 -1.49 -9.08
C GLU A 165 -17.12 -1.47 -10.25
N ILE A 166 -16.32 -2.52 -10.39
CA ILE A 166 -15.35 -2.72 -11.46
C ILE A 166 -15.61 -4.04 -12.18
N SER A 167 -15.44 -4.05 -13.50
CA SER A 167 -15.42 -5.28 -14.28
C SER A 167 -14.00 -5.81 -14.38
N VAL A 168 -13.83 -7.08 -14.11
CA VAL A 168 -12.52 -7.75 -14.17
C VAL A 168 -12.01 -7.90 -15.60
N ARG A 169 -12.90 -8.00 -16.58
CA ARG A 169 -12.53 -8.12 -17.98
C ARG A 169 -11.96 -6.82 -18.55
N ASP A 170 -12.46 -5.69 -18.07
CA ASP A 170 -11.96 -4.37 -18.41
C ASP A 170 -11.04 -3.88 -17.29
N GLU A 171 -9.90 -4.50 -17.07
CA GLU A 171 -8.80 -3.97 -16.24
C GLU A 171 -8.32 -2.58 -16.74
N ARG A 172 -8.78 -2.16 -17.90
CA ARG A 172 -8.70 -0.80 -18.38
C ARG A 172 -9.77 0.00 -17.63
N ASP A 173 -9.36 0.47 -16.47
CA ASP A 173 -10.11 1.51 -15.79
C ASP A 173 -10.41 2.63 -16.79
N SER A 174 -11.58 2.60 -17.36
CA SER A 174 -12.14 3.71 -18.16
C SER A 174 -12.56 4.87 -17.25
N LEU A 175 -11.84 5.07 -16.13
CA LEU A 175 -11.98 6.32 -15.39
C LEU A 175 -11.51 7.45 -16.30
N PRO A 176 -12.34 8.48 -16.48
CA PRO A 176 -11.91 9.69 -17.13
C PRO A 176 -10.61 10.17 -16.48
N SER A 177 -9.64 10.59 -17.26
CA SER A 177 -8.36 11.12 -16.77
C SER A 177 -8.54 12.23 -15.72
N ALA A 178 -9.67 12.92 -15.73
CA ALA A 178 -10.07 13.92 -14.73
C ALA A 178 -10.17 13.35 -13.30
N VAL A 179 -10.66 12.13 -13.12
CA VAL A 179 -10.79 11.51 -11.77
C VAL A 179 -9.42 11.14 -11.19
N TRP A 180 -8.44 10.83 -12.04
CA TRP A 180 -7.08 10.56 -11.61
C TRP A 180 -6.30 11.82 -11.23
N GLN A 181 -6.66 12.97 -11.82
CA GLN A 181 -6.00 14.25 -11.58
C GLN A 181 -6.26 14.83 -10.19
N GLU A 182 -7.29 14.33 -9.50
CA GLU A 182 -7.64 14.76 -8.14
C GLU A 182 -7.00 13.89 -7.04
N GLN A 183 -6.25 12.85 -7.42
CA GLN A 183 -5.74 11.85 -6.49
C GLN A 183 -4.21 11.90 -6.40
N SER A 184 -3.68 12.01 -5.18
CA SER A 184 -2.24 11.91 -4.90
C SER A 184 -1.83 10.49 -4.54
N GLY A 185 -0.56 10.16 -4.75
CA GLY A 185 0.03 8.87 -4.38
C GLY A 185 0.12 7.86 -5.52
N LEU A 186 0.39 6.62 -5.17
CA LEU A 186 0.53 5.49 -6.09
C LEU A 186 -0.83 4.83 -6.32
N ILE A 187 -1.16 4.58 -7.58
CA ILE A 187 -2.35 3.84 -7.96
C ILE A 187 -1.96 2.43 -8.36
N SER A 188 -2.52 1.45 -7.65
CA SER A 188 -2.40 0.05 -8.02
C SER A 188 -3.39 -0.30 -9.14
N LYS A 189 -2.92 -1.09 -10.13
CA LYS A 189 -3.71 -1.63 -11.23
C LYS A 189 -3.30 -3.08 -11.50
N GLY A 190 -4.21 -3.84 -12.09
CA GLY A 190 -3.89 -5.19 -12.56
C GLY A 190 -3.87 -6.25 -11.48
N GLU A 191 -4.52 -6.01 -10.33
CA GLU A 191 -4.57 -6.96 -9.21
C GLU A 191 -5.24 -8.28 -9.60
N PHE A 192 -6.10 -8.26 -10.61
CA PHE A 192 -6.85 -9.44 -11.08
C PHE A 192 -6.08 -10.35 -12.05
N GLY A 193 -4.80 -10.08 -12.29
CA GLY A 193 -3.97 -11.00 -13.06
C GLY A 193 -2.88 -10.38 -13.92
N SER A 194 -3.06 -9.19 -14.47
CA SER A 194 -2.03 -8.57 -15.32
C SER A 194 -0.74 -8.32 -14.56
N THR A 195 -0.82 -7.89 -13.30
CA THR A 195 0.35 -7.73 -12.42
C THR A 195 1.05 -9.07 -12.16
N LEU A 196 0.30 -10.14 -11.87
CA LEU A 196 0.87 -11.49 -11.71
C LEU A 196 1.54 -11.99 -12.99
N GLY A 197 0.85 -11.85 -14.11
CA GLY A 197 1.38 -12.24 -15.42
C GLY A 197 2.69 -11.50 -15.76
N MET A 198 2.74 -10.20 -15.48
CA MET A 198 3.94 -9.38 -15.65
C MET A 198 5.10 -9.88 -14.78
N ILE A 199 4.87 -10.07 -13.47
CA ILE A 199 5.91 -10.55 -12.54
C ILE A 199 6.47 -11.90 -13.00
N LEU A 200 5.61 -12.87 -13.35
CA LEU A 200 6.05 -14.18 -13.78
C LEU A 200 6.81 -14.14 -15.12
N ALA A 201 6.43 -13.26 -16.04
CA ALA A 201 7.14 -13.06 -17.30
C ALA A 201 8.52 -12.41 -17.06
N ASP A 202 8.56 -11.36 -16.25
CA ASP A 202 9.78 -10.59 -15.99
C ASP A 202 10.78 -11.38 -15.14
N THR A 203 10.32 -12.19 -14.18
CA THR A 203 11.18 -13.05 -13.35
C THR A 203 11.88 -14.15 -14.15
N GLY A 204 11.39 -14.47 -15.34
CA GLY A 204 12.12 -15.33 -16.31
C GLY A 204 13.46 -14.74 -16.77
N LYS A 205 13.64 -13.40 -16.66
CA LYS A 205 14.89 -12.67 -16.96
C LYS A 205 15.51 -12.05 -15.72
N GLY A 206 14.91 -12.28 -14.57
CA GLY A 206 15.34 -11.81 -13.25
C GLY A 206 15.94 -12.92 -12.40
N LYS A 207 15.90 -12.71 -11.10
CA LYS A 207 16.34 -13.67 -10.10
C LYS A 207 15.17 -14.01 -9.17
N VAL A 208 15.00 -15.32 -8.87
CA VAL A 208 14.05 -15.79 -7.84
C VAL A 208 14.84 -16.68 -6.88
N THR A 209 14.70 -16.43 -5.59
CA THR A 209 15.40 -17.17 -4.53
C THR A 209 14.46 -17.50 -3.40
N TRP A 210 14.68 -18.68 -2.78
CA TRP A 210 14.03 -19.04 -1.54
C TRP A 210 14.33 -17.99 -0.46
N SER A 211 13.33 -17.67 0.37
CA SER A 211 13.48 -16.81 1.54
C SER A 211 13.24 -17.56 2.84
N HIS A 212 11.99 -17.88 3.15
CA HIS A 212 11.62 -18.53 4.41
C HIS A 212 10.23 -19.20 4.32
N TRP A 213 9.89 -19.93 5.38
CA TRP A 213 8.50 -20.35 5.62
C TRP A 213 7.76 -19.29 6.42
N GLU A 214 6.48 -19.13 6.13
CA GLU A 214 5.57 -18.24 6.87
C GLU A 214 4.22 -18.93 7.07
N GLN A 215 3.34 -18.34 7.89
CA GLN A 215 1.95 -18.77 8.01
C GLN A 215 1.02 -17.66 7.54
N ILE A 216 0.05 -18.00 6.70
CA ILE A 216 -1.02 -17.11 6.27
C ILE A 216 -2.34 -17.76 6.64
N ALA A 217 -3.15 -17.10 7.46
CA ALA A 217 -4.41 -17.62 8.00
C ALA A 217 -4.29 -19.00 8.68
N GLY A 218 -3.11 -19.33 9.21
CA GLY A 218 -2.81 -20.60 9.88
C GLY A 218 -2.21 -21.69 8.97
N ASP A 219 -2.23 -21.49 7.66
CA ASP A 219 -1.67 -22.42 6.68
C ASP A 219 -0.21 -22.07 6.35
N PRO A 220 0.66 -23.09 6.07
CA PRO A 220 2.04 -22.84 5.69
C PRO A 220 2.13 -22.19 4.31
N ALA A 221 2.95 -21.16 4.19
CA ALA A 221 3.26 -20.47 2.95
C ALA A 221 4.77 -20.51 2.67
N ALA A 222 5.14 -20.86 1.45
CA ALA A 222 6.51 -20.78 0.96
C ALA A 222 6.77 -19.37 0.43
N VAL A 223 7.80 -18.70 0.95
CA VAL A 223 8.14 -17.33 0.56
C VAL A 223 9.37 -17.33 -0.32
N PHE A 224 9.21 -16.77 -1.53
CA PHE A 224 10.29 -16.53 -2.47
C PHE A 224 10.48 -15.04 -2.68
N GLN A 225 11.73 -14.58 -2.65
CA GLN A 225 12.09 -13.22 -3.05
C GLN A 225 12.47 -13.21 -4.53
N TYR A 226 12.12 -12.13 -5.22
CA TYR A 226 12.49 -11.94 -6.60
C TYR A 226 13.04 -10.53 -6.85
N SER A 227 13.88 -10.40 -7.88
CA SER A 227 14.34 -9.10 -8.38
C SER A 227 14.40 -9.11 -9.90
N VAL A 228 13.98 -7.99 -10.49
CA VAL A 228 13.92 -7.77 -11.94
C VAL A 228 14.71 -6.49 -12.25
N PRO A 229 15.81 -6.59 -13.01
CA PRO A 229 16.58 -5.41 -13.38
C PRO A 229 15.76 -4.51 -14.33
N ARG A 230 16.07 -3.22 -14.35
CA ARG A 230 15.37 -2.23 -15.20
C ARG A 230 15.29 -2.65 -16.69
N SER A 231 16.35 -3.29 -17.20
CA SER A 231 16.40 -3.75 -18.61
C SER A 231 15.41 -4.85 -18.95
N ALA A 232 14.89 -5.57 -17.95
CA ALA A 232 13.92 -6.65 -18.10
C ALA A 232 12.52 -6.27 -17.56
N SER A 233 12.39 -5.09 -16.92
CA SER A 233 11.18 -4.66 -16.25
C SER A 233 10.13 -4.16 -17.24
N ASN A 234 8.92 -4.68 -17.12
CA ASN A 234 7.71 -4.14 -17.72
C ASN A 234 6.84 -3.37 -16.70
N TYR A 235 7.32 -3.22 -15.45
CA TYR A 235 6.60 -2.54 -14.39
C TYR A 235 6.63 -1.02 -14.57
N GLU A 236 5.45 -0.41 -14.56
CA GLU A 236 5.27 1.04 -14.61
C GLU A 236 4.81 1.57 -13.25
N VAL A 237 5.56 2.50 -12.71
CA VAL A 237 5.15 3.30 -11.55
C VAL A 237 4.44 4.54 -12.06
N ILE A 238 3.16 4.68 -11.72
CA ILE A 238 2.34 5.84 -12.02
C ILE A 238 2.06 6.53 -10.69
N GLY A 239 2.83 7.56 -10.40
CA GLY A 239 2.66 8.39 -9.22
C GLY A 239 1.96 9.70 -9.57
N TYR A 240 1.08 10.15 -8.70
CA TYR A 240 0.41 11.44 -8.84
C TYR A 240 0.91 12.38 -7.76
N GLN A 241 1.45 13.52 -8.19
CA GLN A 241 1.95 14.57 -7.31
C GLN A 241 1.31 15.89 -7.66
N GLN A 242 1.03 16.69 -6.63
CA GLN A 242 0.61 18.07 -6.81
C GLN A 242 1.83 18.88 -7.25
N GLN A 243 1.85 19.33 -8.51
CA GLN A 243 2.90 20.22 -9.00
C GLN A 243 2.55 21.68 -8.71
N ALA A 244 3.56 22.45 -8.34
CA ALA A 244 3.39 23.89 -8.21
C ALA A 244 3.05 24.51 -9.57
N ALA A 245 2.13 25.46 -9.59
CA ALA A 245 1.70 26.15 -10.81
C ALA A 245 2.85 26.81 -11.57
N GLU A 246 3.92 27.20 -10.87
CA GLU A 246 5.12 27.82 -11.44
C GLU A 246 5.98 26.84 -12.26
N GLU A 247 6.10 25.59 -11.83
CA GLU A 247 6.86 24.56 -12.56
C GLU A 247 6.14 24.18 -13.86
N TYR A 248 4.82 24.17 -13.84
CA TYR A 248 4.01 23.93 -15.03
C TYR A 248 4.12 25.06 -16.08
N ALA A 249 4.27 26.31 -15.64
CA ALA A 249 4.49 27.46 -16.53
C ALA A 249 5.86 27.38 -17.21
N ASN A 250 6.88 26.89 -16.52
CA ASN A 250 8.25 26.72 -17.04
C ASN A 250 8.38 25.54 -18.02
N LEU A 251 7.62 24.44 -17.82
CA LEU A 251 7.61 23.29 -18.73
C LEU A 251 6.93 23.58 -20.07
N ARG A 252 6.09 24.59 -20.15
CA ARG A 252 5.35 24.98 -21.38
C ARG A 252 6.09 26.01 -22.26
N GLY A 253 7.39 26.21 -22.05
CA GLY A 253 8.25 27.02 -22.92
C GLY A 253 8.12 28.53 -22.65
N GLY A 254 9.18 29.04 -22.02
CA GLY A 254 9.36 30.46 -21.74
C GLY A 254 9.15 31.34 -22.93
N GLN A 255 8.01 31.94 -23.02
CA GLN A 255 7.86 33.27 -23.61
C GLN A 255 7.06 34.11 -22.64
N GLY A 256 7.75 35.10 -22.08
CA GLY A 256 7.23 35.98 -21.06
C GLY A 256 5.91 36.59 -21.41
N VAL A 257 4.96 36.44 -20.53
CA VAL A 257 3.82 37.37 -20.43
C VAL A 257 3.93 38.03 -19.06
N ALA A 258 4.76 39.07 -19.03
CA ALA A 258 4.68 40.08 -18.00
C ALA A 258 3.30 40.77 -18.18
N GLY A 259 2.34 40.45 -17.33
CA GLY A 259 1.04 41.13 -17.36
C GLY A 259 -0.15 40.40 -16.74
N ILE A 260 -0.01 39.15 -16.26
CA ILE A 260 -1.15 38.38 -15.69
C ILE A 260 -0.89 38.03 -14.23
N GLY A 261 -0.36 38.98 -13.47
CA GLY A 261 -0.06 38.78 -12.04
C GLY A 261 -1.29 38.74 -11.12
N SER A 262 -2.50 38.97 -11.62
CA SER A 262 -3.71 39.04 -10.77
C SER A 262 -4.76 37.95 -11.05
N GLN A 263 -4.56 37.10 -12.04
CA GLN A 263 -5.46 35.94 -12.31
C GLN A 263 -4.87 34.58 -11.95
N LEU A 264 -3.63 34.55 -11.46
CA LEU A 264 -2.96 33.28 -11.06
C LEU A 264 -3.30 32.80 -9.63
N SER A 265 -4.05 33.55 -8.87
CA SER A 265 -4.50 33.17 -7.52
C SER A 265 -5.60 32.08 -7.52
N SER A 266 -6.13 31.72 -8.68
CA SER A 266 -7.10 30.63 -8.83
C SER A 266 -6.61 29.50 -9.76
N ALA A 267 -5.33 29.44 -10.08
CA ALA A 267 -4.76 28.30 -10.77
C ALA A 267 -4.79 27.10 -9.81
N SER A 268 -5.84 26.31 -9.90
CA SER A 268 -5.92 25.02 -9.22
C SER A 268 -4.66 24.23 -9.57
N SER A 269 -3.87 23.89 -8.57
CA SER A 269 -2.70 23.02 -8.71
C SER A 269 -3.14 21.72 -9.38
N LYS A 270 -2.68 21.48 -10.61
CA LYS A 270 -3.02 20.25 -11.32
C LYS A 270 -2.14 19.12 -10.81
N ILE A 271 -2.78 18.02 -10.45
CA ILE A 271 -2.09 16.79 -10.14
C ILE A 271 -1.77 16.11 -11.48
N LEU A 272 -0.49 15.95 -11.79
CA LEU A 272 -0.03 15.30 -13.03
C LEU A 272 0.56 13.93 -12.73
N PRO A 273 0.32 12.93 -13.62
CA PRO A 273 0.94 11.63 -13.48
C PRO A 273 2.42 11.71 -13.87
N THR A 274 3.27 11.13 -13.05
CA THR A 274 4.66 10.83 -13.40
C THR A 274 4.77 9.34 -13.67
N ILE A 275 5.18 8.95 -14.88
CA ILE A 275 5.30 7.55 -15.30
C ILE A 275 6.78 7.20 -15.44
N THR A 276 7.22 6.16 -14.71
CA THR A 276 8.59 5.63 -14.79
C THR A 276 8.58 4.12 -14.91
N ARG A 277 9.64 3.54 -15.53
CA ARG A 277 9.89 2.09 -15.59
C ARG A 277 11.17 1.76 -14.84
N PRO A 278 11.12 1.56 -13.53
CA PRO A 278 12.26 1.16 -12.72
C PRO A 278 12.52 -0.34 -12.82
N GLY A 279 13.69 -0.80 -12.35
CA GLY A 279 13.83 -2.15 -11.83
C GLY A 279 12.95 -2.31 -10.60
N TYR A 280 12.64 -3.54 -10.23
CA TYR A 280 11.82 -3.80 -9.05
C TYR A 280 12.15 -5.12 -8.40
N HIS A 281 11.79 -5.26 -7.14
CA HIS A 281 11.92 -6.49 -6.38
C HIS A 281 10.66 -6.73 -5.55
N GLY A 282 10.58 -7.88 -4.92
CA GLY A 282 9.45 -8.20 -4.05
C GLY A 282 9.48 -9.64 -3.60
N SER A 283 8.34 -10.07 -3.05
CA SER A 283 8.16 -11.43 -2.54
C SER A 283 6.88 -12.06 -3.07
N LEU A 284 6.90 -13.38 -3.19
CA LEU A 284 5.78 -14.24 -3.55
C LEU A 284 5.53 -15.19 -2.40
N TRP A 285 4.32 -15.20 -1.86
CA TRP A 285 3.85 -16.18 -0.89
C TRP A 285 3.01 -17.21 -1.62
N LEU A 286 3.45 -18.46 -1.57
CA LEU A 286 2.86 -19.57 -2.32
C LEU A 286 2.32 -20.61 -1.36
N ASP A 287 1.16 -21.18 -1.67
CA ASP A 287 0.75 -22.44 -1.12
C ASP A 287 1.69 -23.55 -1.67
N PRO A 288 2.46 -24.22 -0.83
CA PRO A 288 3.46 -25.18 -1.29
C PRO A 288 2.87 -26.42 -1.96
N ALA A 289 1.59 -26.75 -1.70
CA ALA A 289 0.92 -27.93 -2.26
C ALA A 289 0.34 -27.67 -3.65
N THR A 290 -0.24 -26.49 -3.86
CA THR A 290 -1.01 -26.17 -5.07
C THR A 290 -0.30 -25.19 -6.01
N GLY A 291 0.69 -24.46 -5.52
CA GLY A 291 1.32 -23.33 -6.21
C GLY A 291 0.44 -22.09 -6.28
N THR A 292 -0.67 -22.06 -5.54
CA THR A 292 -1.55 -20.89 -5.46
C THR A 292 -0.80 -19.70 -4.85
N ILE A 293 -0.92 -18.54 -5.49
CA ILE A 293 -0.35 -17.31 -4.95
C ILE A 293 -1.31 -16.74 -3.91
N LEU A 294 -0.81 -16.55 -2.68
CA LEU A 294 -1.55 -16.04 -1.53
C LEU A 294 -1.31 -14.54 -1.33
N ARG A 295 -0.08 -14.08 -1.61
CA ARG A 295 0.32 -12.68 -1.48
C ARG A 295 1.46 -12.38 -2.45
N ILE A 296 1.50 -11.15 -2.92
CA ILE A 296 2.65 -10.61 -3.66
C ILE A 296 3.00 -9.23 -3.12
N THR A 297 4.29 -8.88 -3.18
CA THR A 297 4.75 -7.50 -3.05
C THR A 297 5.57 -7.11 -4.27
N ILE A 298 5.52 -5.83 -4.62
CA ILE A 298 6.34 -5.20 -5.65
C ILE A 298 6.88 -3.92 -5.03
N GLU A 299 8.18 -3.71 -5.05
CA GLU A 299 8.83 -2.47 -4.63
C GLU A 299 9.75 -1.98 -5.74
N ALA A 300 9.52 -0.77 -6.21
CA ALA A 300 10.30 -0.14 -7.26
C ALA A 300 11.69 0.27 -6.76
N GLU A 301 12.72 0.05 -7.57
CA GLU A 301 14.06 0.55 -7.26
C GLU A 301 14.12 2.06 -7.51
N ALA A 302 14.12 2.85 -6.42
CA ALA A 302 14.33 4.29 -6.49
C ALA A 302 15.80 4.61 -6.76
N LYS A 303 16.04 5.64 -7.58
CA LYS A 303 17.34 6.27 -7.83
C LYS A 303 17.26 7.73 -7.42
N GLU A 304 18.39 8.42 -7.29
CA GLU A 304 18.42 9.85 -6.98
C GLU A 304 17.57 10.70 -7.94
N SER A 305 17.51 10.29 -9.21
CA SER A 305 16.67 10.96 -10.23
C SER A 305 15.22 10.48 -10.27
N SER A 306 14.81 9.58 -9.38
CA SER A 306 13.43 9.11 -9.35
C SER A 306 12.51 10.19 -8.77
N PRO A 307 11.27 10.33 -9.29
CA PRO A 307 10.29 11.26 -8.76
C PRO A 307 9.72 10.80 -7.41
N PHE A 308 10.16 9.67 -6.89
CA PHE A 308 9.74 9.07 -5.62
C PHE A 308 10.96 8.52 -4.88
N GLN A 309 10.88 8.47 -3.57
CA GLN A 309 11.82 7.77 -2.69
C GLN A 309 11.41 6.31 -2.49
N ARG A 310 10.10 6.04 -2.50
CA ARG A 310 9.55 4.70 -2.38
C ARG A 310 8.25 4.56 -3.16
N ALA A 311 8.06 3.43 -3.83
CA ALA A 311 6.81 3.05 -4.48
C ALA A 311 6.65 1.53 -4.36
N ALA A 312 5.67 1.10 -3.57
CA ALA A 312 5.47 -0.31 -3.26
C ALA A 312 3.98 -0.69 -3.32
N ILE A 313 3.70 -1.89 -3.84
CA ILE A 313 2.36 -2.47 -3.93
C ILE A 313 2.37 -3.85 -3.27
N LEU A 314 1.36 -4.13 -2.47
CA LEU A 314 1.05 -5.45 -1.94
C LEU A 314 -0.34 -5.86 -2.40
N VAL A 315 -0.50 -7.10 -2.86
CA VAL A 315 -1.81 -7.69 -3.14
C VAL A 315 -1.96 -8.99 -2.37
N GLN A 316 -3.05 -9.13 -1.65
CA GLN A 316 -3.47 -10.35 -0.97
C GLN A 316 -4.58 -11.01 -1.75
N TYR A 317 -4.46 -12.32 -1.94
CA TYR A 317 -5.44 -13.16 -2.62
C TYR A 317 -6.12 -14.09 -1.63
N GLY A 318 -7.39 -14.36 -1.85
CA GLY A 318 -8.16 -15.25 -1.03
C GLY A 318 -9.31 -15.90 -1.79
N PRO A 319 -9.96 -16.92 -1.20
CA PRO A 319 -11.11 -17.57 -1.80
C PRO A 319 -12.32 -16.64 -1.80
N VAL A 320 -12.94 -16.47 -2.97
CA VAL A 320 -14.17 -15.71 -3.16
C VAL A 320 -15.19 -16.54 -3.93
N GLN A 321 -16.45 -16.42 -3.55
CA GLN A 321 -17.54 -17.10 -4.21
C GLN A 321 -18.04 -16.27 -5.40
N ILE A 322 -18.06 -16.86 -6.60
CA ILE A 322 -18.60 -16.22 -7.82
C ILE A 322 -19.58 -17.18 -8.47
N GLY A 323 -20.89 -16.95 -8.25
CA GLY A 323 -21.92 -17.94 -8.56
C GLY A 323 -21.72 -19.18 -7.70
N ASP A 324 -21.71 -20.38 -8.32
CA ASP A 324 -21.60 -21.67 -7.63
C ASP A 324 -20.15 -22.15 -7.47
N SER A 325 -19.17 -21.32 -7.80
CA SER A 325 -17.75 -21.72 -7.79
C SER A 325 -16.89 -20.77 -6.96
N THR A 326 -15.87 -21.33 -6.31
CA THR A 326 -14.88 -20.58 -5.56
C THR A 326 -13.65 -20.32 -6.44
N PHE A 327 -13.17 -19.09 -6.44
CA PHE A 327 -11.98 -18.63 -7.14
C PHE A 327 -11.02 -17.95 -6.16
N ILE A 328 -9.74 -17.98 -6.46
CA ILE A 328 -8.75 -17.17 -5.72
C ILE A 328 -8.64 -15.82 -6.44
N CYS A 329 -9.07 -14.78 -5.75
CA CYS A 329 -9.11 -13.42 -6.29
C CYS A 329 -8.48 -12.43 -5.29
N PRO A 330 -8.11 -11.22 -5.72
CA PRO A 330 -7.66 -10.18 -4.80
C PRO A 330 -8.74 -9.88 -3.76
N VAL A 331 -8.37 -9.87 -2.49
CA VAL A 331 -9.27 -9.46 -1.40
C VAL A 331 -8.85 -8.11 -0.82
N ARG A 332 -7.56 -7.78 -0.95
CA ARG A 332 -6.98 -6.55 -0.46
C ARG A 332 -5.75 -6.15 -1.28
N SER A 333 -5.54 -4.85 -1.48
CA SER A 333 -4.25 -4.32 -1.89
C SER A 333 -3.85 -3.09 -1.09
N LEU A 334 -2.53 -2.87 -0.99
CA LEU A 334 -1.92 -1.68 -0.43
C LEU A 334 -1.03 -1.06 -1.49
N ALA A 335 -1.05 0.26 -1.60
CA ALA A 335 -0.10 1.00 -2.42
C ALA A 335 0.52 2.11 -1.55
N LEU A 336 1.82 2.01 -1.34
CA LEU A 336 2.61 2.95 -0.55
C LEU A 336 3.47 3.77 -1.49
N TYR A 337 3.48 5.08 -1.31
CA TYR A 337 4.25 6.02 -2.12
C TYR A 337 4.88 7.09 -1.24
N GLU A 338 6.17 7.30 -1.38
CA GLU A 338 6.88 8.39 -0.71
C GLU A 338 7.53 9.29 -1.77
N ALA A 339 7.24 10.58 -1.72
CA ALA A 339 7.81 11.55 -2.63
C ALA A 339 7.90 12.94 -2.00
N THR A 340 8.93 13.70 -2.38
CA THR A 340 9.03 15.11 -2.01
C THR A 340 8.15 15.93 -2.93
N THR A 341 7.26 16.73 -2.35
CA THR A 341 6.35 17.60 -3.11
C THR A 341 7.03 18.95 -3.32
N PRO A 342 7.37 19.37 -4.55
CA PRO A 342 8.08 20.63 -4.81
C PRO A 342 7.36 21.87 -4.25
N ALA A 343 6.03 21.88 -4.27
CA ALA A 343 5.23 23.01 -3.81
C ALA A 343 5.31 23.31 -2.30
N LYS A 344 5.90 22.42 -1.49
CA LYS A 344 6.00 22.53 -0.04
C LYS A 344 7.44 22.60 0.46
N ALA A 345 8.42 22.82 -0.43
CA ALA A 345 9.85 22.89 -0.08
C ALA A 345 10.19 23.91 1.02
N ASN A 346 9.31 24.86 1.31
CA ASN A 346 9.50 25.85 2.37
C ASN A 346 9.00 25.42 3.75
N LEU A 347 8.29 24.27 3.87
CA LEU A 347 7.67 23.83 5.15
C LEU A 347 8.33 22.61 5.77
N SER A 348 8.97 21.76 4.98
CA SER A 348 9.81 20.65 5.47
C SER A 348 10.35 19.89 4.24
N ASP A 349 11.65 19.64 4.19
CA ASP A 349 12.31 18.84 3.14
C ASP A 349 11.97 17.33 3.23
N ALA A 350 11.16 16.93 4.21
CA ALA A 350 10.77 15.55 4.39
C ALA A 350 9.72 15.11 3.36
N PRO A 351 9.90 13.94 2.73
CA PRO A 351 8.93 13.40 1.78
C PRO A 351 7.57 13.19 2.45
N THR A 352 6.50 13.33 1.67
CA THR A 352 5.15 12.93 2.08
C THR A 352 4.96 11.47 1.76
N GLU A 353 4.40 10.72 2.70
CA GLU A 353 4.00 9.34 2.53
C GLU A 353 2.50 9.28 2.22
N TRP A 354 2.12 8.53 1.18
CA TRP A 354 0.74 8.21 0.84
C TRP A 354 0.54 6.71 0.98
N LEU A 355 -0.56 6.31 1.60
CA LEU A 355 -0.98 4.92 1.73
C LEU A 355 -2.40 4.75 1.21
N ASN A 356 -2.57 4.02 0.12
CA ASN A 356 -3.88 3.66 -0.42
C ASN A 356 -4.21 2.23 -0.03
N MET A 357 -5.30 2.06 0.73
CA MET A 357 -5.82 0.76 1.14
C MET A 357 -7.02 0.41 0.27
N THR A 358 -6.93 -0.65 -0.50
CA THR A 358 -8.01 -1.14 -1.35
C THR A 358 -8.57 -2.45 -0.80
N ARG A 359 -9.90 -2.56 -0.76
CA ARG A 359 -10.64 -3.81 -0.49
C ARG A 359 -11.48 -4.18 -1.69
N PHE A 360 -11.54 -5.47 -1.97
CA PHE A 360 -12.37 -6.04 -3.04
C PHE A 360 -13.42 -6.94 -2.41
N THR A 361 -14.70 -6.64 -2.67
CA THR A 361 -15.85 -7.34 -2.09
C THR A 361 -16.96 -7.50 -3.12
N GLY A 362 -18.06 -8.14 -2.77
CA GLY A 362 -19.26 -8.19 -3.61
C GLY A 362 -19.05 -8.86 -4.97
N TYR A 363 -18.20 -9.88 -5.03
CA TYR A 363 -17.92 -10.61 -6.27
C TYR A 363 -19.18 -11.30 -6.80
N HIS A 364 -19.55 -11.02 -8.05
CA HIS A 364 -20.69 -11.66 -8.69
C HIS A 364 -20.52 -11.76 -10.21
N ARG A 365 -21.18 -12.73 -10.84
CA ARG A 365 -21.13 -12.89 -12.30
C ARG A 365 -21.76 -11.69 -12.99
N PHE A 366 -21.13 -11.23 -14.06
CA PHE A 366 -21.77 -10.30 -14.96
C PHE A 366 -22.90 -11.04 -15.71
N ALA A 367 -24.15 -10.70 -15.44
CA ALA A 367 -25.31 -11.20 -16.13
C ALA A 367 -25.99 -10.05 -16.88
N SER A 368 -25.96 -10.05 -18.22
CA SER A 368 -26.80 -9.18 -19.03
C SER A 368 -28.04 -9.97 -19.50
N THR A 369 -29.23 -9.55 -19.09
CA THR A 369 -30.48 -10.09 -19.64
C THR A 369 -30.96 -9.14 -20.71
N ILE A 370 -30.85 -9.55 -21.99
CA ILE A 370 -31.45 -8.82 -23.09
C ILE A 370 -32.93 -9.25 -23.15
N LYS A 371 -33.83 -8.37 -22.72
CA LYS A 371 -35.27 -8.56 -22.93
C LYS A 371 -35.61 -7.99 -24.31
N ILE A 372 -35.72 -8.87 -25.32
CA ILE A 372 -36.21 -8.47 -26.65
C ILE A 372 -37.72 -8.20 -26.48
N LEU A 373 -38.08 -6.94 -26.45
CA LEU A 373 -39.50 -6.54 -26.56
C LEU A 373 -39.89 -6.70 -28.02
N THR A 374 -40.47 -7.86 -28.36
CA THR A 374 -41.15 -8.02 -29.64
C THR A 374 -42.37 -7.12 -29.61
N GLY A 375 -42.24 -5.95 -30.25
CA GLY A 375 -43.40 -5.09 -30.51
C GLY A 375 -44.47 -5.86 -31.32
N LYS A 376 -45.71 -5.83 -30.89
CA LYS A 376 -46.81 -6.29 -31.72
C LYS A 376 -46.81 -5.45 -33.02
N PRO A 377 -47.01 -6.07 -34.19
CA PRO A 377 -47.17 -5.30 -35.40
C PRO A 377 -48.40 -4.39 -35.25
N VAL A 378 -48.26 -3.13 -35.61
CA VAL A 378 -49.34 -2.17 -35.71
C VAL A 378 -50.23 -2.68 -36.85
N PRO A 379 -51.53 -2.90 -36.64
CA PRO A 379 -52.45 -3.23 -37.74
C PRO A 379 -52.61 -2.02 -38.64
N GLU A 380 -52.54 -2.25 -39.97
CA GLU A 380 -52.83 -1.27 -41.02
C GLU A 380 -54.23 -0.69 -40.95
#